data_dff50fa8d8db13dfe3d91baed7d856b8
#
_entry.id   dff50fa8d8db13dfe3d91baed7d856b8
#
_cell.length_a   1.000
_cell.length_b   1.000
_cell.length_c   1.000
_cell.angle_alpha   90.00
_cell.angle_beta   90.00
_cell.angle_gamma   90.00
#
_symmetry.space_group_name_H-M   'P 1'
#
loop_
_entity.id
_entity.type
_entity.pdbx_description
1 polymer ?
#
loop_
_entity_poly.entity_id
_entity_poly.type
_entity_poly.pdbx_seq_one_letter_code
_entity_poly.pdbx_strand_id
1 'polypeptide(L)'
;MKIVIAGAGEVGSHLAKMLSGEANDITVIDSRQERLDVLSATTDVITVYGNPSAINVLQEAGVASADLFIAVYPSDSQDVNIVSAMLAKKLGSKKATARIDNEEYLSYENKYLFTEMGIDLMFYPEKIAAGEIIDLLKRTASTDSMDFARGKLQIAVFKLEESSALLGMSMAEFSAVAAEQGH
;
A
#
# COMPACT_ATOMS: atom_id res chain seq x y z
N MET A 1 13.16 -10.50 4.82
CA MET A 1 12.82 -10.57 3.38
C MET A 1 13.77 -9.67 2.61
N LYS A 2 14.03 -9.99 1.33
CA LYS A 2 14.80 -9.11 0.44
C LYS A 2 13.83 -8.26 -0.40
N ILE A 3 13.85 -6.95 -0.20
CA ILE A 3 12.91 -6.01 -0.80
C ILE A 3 13.69 -4.99 -1.64
N VAL A 4 13.27 -4.78 -2.88
CA VAL A 4 13.82 -3.73 -3.74
C VAL A 4 12.72 -2.68 -3.99
N ILE A 5 13.02 -1.42 -3.68
CA ILE A 5 12.11 -0.29 -3.86
C ILE A 5 12.66 0.62 -4.96
N ALA A 6 11.88 0.84 -6.00
CA ALA A 6 12.19 1.78 -7.07
C ALA A 6 11.48 3.11 -6.82
N GLY A 7 12.27 4.13 -6.47
CA GLY A 7 11.85 5.47 -6.10
C GLY A 7 12.13 5.83 -4.65
N ALA A 8 13.04 6.79 -4.42
CA ALA A 8 13.34 7.38 -3.12
C ALA A 8 12.59 8.71 -2.89
N GLY A 9 11.38 8.84 -3.43
CA GLY A 9 10.46 9.92 -3.14
C GLY A 9 9.82 9.77 -1.75
N GLU A 10 8.81 10.57 -1.43
CA GLU A 10 8.13 10.54 -0.12
C GLU A 10 7.62 9.15 0.23
N VAL A 11 6.90 8.51 -0.68
CA VAL A 11 6.33 7.16 -0.46
C VAL A 11 7.43 6.12 -0.30
N GLY A 12 8.41 6.09 -1.23
CA GLY A 12 9.48 5.08 -1.20
C GLY A 12 10.40 5.22 0.01
N SER A 13 10.76 6.45 0.38
CA SER A 13 11.56 6.70 1.59
C SER A 13 10.81 6.32 2.87
N HIS A 14 9.50 6.58 2.93
CA HIS A 14 8.69 6.19 4.06
C HIS A 14 8.57 4.66 4.18
N LEU A 15 8.31 3.98 3.06
CA LEU A 15 8.29 2.51 3.02
C LEU A 15 9.63 1.91 3.44
N ALA A 16 10.75 2.45 2.93
CA ALA A 16 12.08 1.99 3.29
C ALA A 16 12.33 2.10 4.80
N LYS A 17 11.96 3.25 5.41
CA LYS A 17 12.09 3.46 6.86
C LYS A 17 11.23 2.52 7.68
N MET A 18 9.98 2.29 7.29
CA MET A 18 9.09 1.38 8.00
C MET A 18 9.59 -0.07 7.92
N LEU A 19 9.96 -0.51 6.73
CA LEU A 19 10.32 -1.90 6.48
C LEU A 19 11.73 -2.25 6.99
N SER A 20 12.66 -1.29 7.07
CA SER A 20 14.01 -1.52 7.64
C SER A 20 13.96 -1.87 9.14
N GLY A 21 12.94 -1.41 9.86
CA GLY A 21 12.74 -1.76 11.27
C GLY A 21 12.30 -3.21 11.53
N GLU A 22 11.96 -3.97 10.48
CA GLU A 22 11.38 -5.33 10.57
C GLU A 22 12.34 -6.46 10.16
N ALA A 23 13.65 -6.28 10.30
CA ALA A 23 14.69 -7.24 9.88
C ALA A 23 14.57 -7.65 8.40
N ASN A 24 14.33 -6.69 7.52
CA ASN A 24 14.34 -6.86 6.07
C ASN A 24 15.63 -6.29 5.45
N ASP A 25 16.11 -6.93 4.40
CA ASP A 25 17.20 -6.41 3.55
C ASP A 25 16.59 -5.52 2.48
N ILE A 26 16.82 -4.21 2.55
CA ILE A 26 16.18 -3.24 1.67
C ILE A 26 17.21 -2.61 0.74
N THR A 27 16.91 -2.64 -0.55
CA THR A 27 17.65 -1.91 -1.58
C THR A 27 16.72 -0.86 -2.20
N VAL A 28 17.19 0.39 -2.31
CA VAL A 28 16.41 1.48 -2.90
C VAL A 28 17.12 2.02 -4.15
N ILE A 29 16.38 2.11 -5.26
CA ILE A 29 16.85 2.65 -6.54
C ILE A 29 16.24 4.02 -6.76
N ASP A 30 17.04 5.02 -7.10
CA ASP A 30 16.56 6.33 -7.59
C ASP A 30 17.54 6.93 -8.59
N SER A 31 17.03 7.73 -9.52
CA SER A 31 17.83 8.48 -10.49
C SER A 31 18.35 9.83 -9.95
N ARG A 32 18.05 10.17 -8.71
CA ARG A 32 18.49 11.38 -8.01
C ARG A 32 19.37 11.00 -6.83
N GLN A 33 20.67 11.26 -6.95
CA GLN A 33 21.66 10.92 -5.93
C GLN A 33 21.35 11.58 -4.59
N GLU A 34 20.89 12.84 -4.59
CA GLU A 34 20.61 13.58 -3.36
C GLU A 34 19.54 12.91 -2.50
N ARG A 35 18.56 12.22 -3.12
CA ARG A 35 17.53 11.48 -2.40
C ARG A 35 18.09 10.23 -1.73
N LEU A 36 18.98 9.55 -2.43
CA LEU A 36 19.64 8.35 -1.92
C LEU A 36 20.56 8.71 -0.75
N ASP A 37 21.29 9.81 -0.83
CA ASP A 37 22.19 10.30 0.22
C ASP A 37 21.41 10.63 1.50
N VAL A 38 20.28 11.34 1.37
CA VAL A 38 19.40 11.65 2.51
C VAL A 38 18.83 10.38 3.15
N LEU A 39 18.43 9.42 2.33
CA LEU A 39 17.85 8.18 2.81
C LEU A 39 18.87 7.31 3.54
N SER A 40 20.06 7.11 2.96
CA SER A 40 21.14 6.30 3.54
C SER A 40 21.71 6.91 4.83
N ALA A 41 21.66 8.23 4.97
CA ALA A 41 22.08 8.91 6.20
C ALA A 41 21.14 8.65 7.39
N THR A 42 19.89 8.25 7.15
CA THR A 42 18.83 8.13 8.18
C THR A 42 18.25 6.72 8.31
N THR A 43 18.59 5.82 7.41
CA THR A 43 17.96 4.49 7.33
C THR A 43 18.99 3.47 6.89
N ASP A 44 18.98 2.29 7.50
CA ASP A 44 19.87 1.18 7.13
C ASP A 44 19.34 0.49 5.86
N VAL A 45 19.78 0.98 4.71
CA VAL A 45 19.38 0.49 3.39
C VAL A 45 20.56 0.53 2.41
N ILE A 46 20.54 -0.36 1.45
CA ILE A 46 21.45 -0.30 0.29
C ILE A 46 20.85 0.65 -0.74
N THR A 47 21.64 1.55 -1.30
CA THR A 47 21.19 2.48 -2.34
C THR A 47 21.86 2.17 -3.67
N VAL A 48 21.10 2.23 -4.76
CA VAL A 48 21.57 2.06 -6.14
C VAL A 48 21.14 3.27 -6.96
N TYR A 49 22.10 3.98 -7.49
CA TYR A 49 21.86 5.14 -8.34
C TYR A 49 21.59 4.70 -9.78
N GLY A 50 20.48 5.13 -10.36
CA GLY A 50 20.17 4.90 -11.76
C GLY A 50 18.68 4.90 -12.08
N ASN A 51 18.38 4.68 -13.38
CA ASN A 51 17.03 4.57 -13.86
C ASN A 51 16.48 3.15 -13.55
N PRO A 52 15.37 3.00 -12.79
CA PRO A 52 14.82 1.68 -12.46
C PRO A 52 14.24 0.92 -13.65
N SER A 53 14.08 1.56 -14.82
CA SER A 53 13.73 0.86 -16.07
C SER A 53 14.96 0.31 -16.82
N ALA A 54 16.18 0.53 -16.30
CA ALA A 54 17.39 -0.01 -16.89
C ALA A 54 17.72 -1.39 -16.28
N ILE A 55 17.93 -2.39 -17.15
CA ILE A 55 18.16 -3.78 -16.74
C ILE A 55 19.42 -3.93 -15.88
N ASN A 56 20.49 -3.24 -16.23
CA ASN A 56 21.75 -3.26 -15.47
C ASN A 56 21.55 -2.70 -14.04
N VAL A 57 20.76 -1.65 -13.87
CA VAL A 57 20.45 -1.06 -12.56
C VAL A 57 19.60 -2.02 -11.71
N LEU A 58 18.61 -2.67 -12.31
CA LEU A 58 17.82 -3.70 -11.64
C LEU A 58 18.67 -4.91 -11.22
N GLN A 59 19.62 -5.32 -12.05
CA GLN A 59 20.55 -6.40 -11.74
C GLN A 59 21.50 -6.01 -10.59
N GLU A 60 22.05 -4.81 -10.60
CA GLU A 60 22.89 -4.25 -9.52
C GLU A 60 22.11 -4.20 -8.19
N ALA A 61 20.85 -3.80 -8.24
CA ALA A 61 19.97 -3.80 -7.06
C ALA A 61 19.61 -5.22 -6.56
N GLY A 62 20.01 -6.26 -7.25
CA GLY A 62 19.79 -7.66 -6.84
C GLY A 62 18.36 -8.13 -7.00
N VAL A 63 17.61 -7.59 -7.95
CA VAL A 63 16.19 -7.90 -8.20
C VAL A 63 15.96 -9.40 -8.44
N ALA A 64 16.91 -10.11 -9.06
CA ALA A 64 16.78 -11.54 -9.33
C ALA A 64 16.57 -12.42 -8.07
N SER A 65 16.97 -11.94 -6.91
CA SER A 65 16.81 -12.64 -5.63
C SER A 65 15.81 -11.94 -4.69
N ALA A 66 15.11 -10.92 -5.17
CA ALA A 66 14.16 -10.18 -4.36
C ALA A 66 12.87 -10.99 -4.10
N ASP A 67 12.42 -10.95 -2.86
CA ASP A 67 11.10 -11.48 -2.50
C ASP A 67 9.98 -10.55 -2.97
N LEU A 68 10.26 -9.23 -2.98
CA LEU A 68 9.32 -8.20 -3.37
C LEU A 68 10.02 -7.03 -4.07
N PHE A 69 9.48 -6.62 -5.20
CA PHE A 69 9.83 -5.39 -5.90
C PHE A 69 8.68 -4.38 -5.82
N ILE A 70 8.95 -3.15 -5.42
CA ILE A 70 7.95 -2.10 -5.23
C ILE A 70 8.33 -0.89 -6.07
N ALA A 71 7.58 -0.60 -7.13
CA ALA A 71 7.78 0.59 -7.95
C ALA A 71 6.87 1.74 -7.47
N VAL A 72 7.48 2.84 -7.00
CA VAL A 72 6.78 3.98 -6.37
C VAL A 72 7.32 5.34 -6.81
N TYR A 73 7.77 5.44 -8.06
CA TYR A 73 8.06 6.74 -8.66
C TYR A 73 6.82 7.63 -8.64
N PRO A 74 6.98 8.97 -8.69
CA PRO A 74 5.86 9.92 -8.66
C PRO A 74 4.79 9.64 -9.71
N SER A 75 3.61 10.23 -9.56
CA SER A 75 2.43 10.03 -10.41
C SER A 75 2.67 10.33 -11.89
N ASP A 76 3.53 11.28 -12.22
CA ASP A 76 3.93 11.61 -13.59
C ASP A 76 4.85 10.56 -14.26
N SER A 77 5.12 9.46 -13.58
CA SER A 77 6.08 8.43 -13.99
C SER A 77 5.50 7.01 -13.82
N GLN A 78 4.19 6.83 -13.98
CA GLN A 78 3.57 5.50 -13.86
C GLN A 78 4.08 4.50 -14.91
N ASP A 79 4.47 4.95 -16.09
CA ASP A 79 5.10 4.15 -17.13
C ASP A 79 6.43 3.56 -16.65
N VAL A 80 7.24 4.34 -15.92
CA VAL A 80 8.47 3.87 -15.27
C VAL A 80 8.13 2.78 -14.24
N ASN A 81 7.08 2.97 -13.43
CA ASN A 81 6.65 2.00 -12.44
C ASN A 81 6.21 0.69 -13.08
N ILE A 82 5.40 0.76 -14.15
CA ILE A 82 4.92 -0.41 -14.88
C ILE A 82 6.09 -1.15 -15.53
N VAL A 83 6.94 -0.45 -16.28
CA VAL A 83 8.08 -1.06 -16.99
C VAL A 83 9.06 -1.69 -16.00
N SER A 84 9.42 -0.99 -14.93
CA SER A 84 10.36 -1.52 -13.94
C SER A 84 9.81 -2.74 -13.20
N ALA A 85 8.51 -2.76 -12.85
CA ALA A 85 7.87 -3.91 -12.23
C ALA A 85 7.83 -5.14 -13.15
N MET A 86 7.48 -4.95 -14.43
CA MET A 86 7.51 -6.01 -15.44
C MET A 86 8.92 -6.59 -15.61
N LEU A 87 9.93 -5.73 -15.73
CA LEU A 87 11.33 -6.15 -15.86
C LEU A 87 11.79 -6.88 -14.60
N ALA A 88 11.49 -6.35 -13.42
CA ALA A 88 11.83 -6.97 -12.15
C ALA A 88 11.27 -8.39 -12.04
N LYS A 89 10.01 -8.57 -12.42
CA LYS A 89 9.37 -9.89 -12.44
C LYS A 89 10.06 -10.85 -13.40
N LYS A 90 10.39 -10.39 -14.60
CA LYS A 90 11.09 -11.20 -15.62
C LYS A 90 12.53 -11.53 -15.24
N LEU A 91 13.18 -10.66 -14.47
CA LEU A 91 14.54 -10.90 -13.96
C LEU A 91 14.56 -11.85 -12.74
N GLY A 92 13.42 -12.18 -12.12
CA GLY A 92 13.35 -13.21 -11.10
C GLY A 92 12.74 -12.78 -9.76
N SER A 93 12.29 -11.52 -9.59
CA SER A 93 11.59 -11.12 -8.37
C SER A 93 10.35 -11.99 -8.14
N LYS A 94 10.15 -12.48 -6.92
CA LYS A 94 9.01 -13.35 -6.59
C LYS A 94 7.68 -12.62 -6.75
N LYS A 95 7.63 -11.35 -6.31
CA LYS A 95 6.47 -10.46 -6.47
C LYS A 95 6.91 -9.10 -6.98
N ALA A 96 6.10 -8.49 -7.82
CA ALA A 96 6.30 -7.15 -8.33
C ALA A 96 5.03 -6.32 -8.18
N THR A 97 5.17 -5.10 -7.66
CA THR A 97 4.07 -4.16 -7.47
C THR A 97 4.38 -2.83 -8.15
N ALA A 98 3.35 -2.15 -8.65
CA ALA A 98 3.50 -0.87 -9.32
C ALA A 98 2.46 0.15 -8.83
N ARG A 99 2.94 1.35 -8.46
CA ARG A 99 2.11 2.53 -8.31
C ARG A 99 1.62 2.98 -9.68
N ILE A 100 0.34 3.27 -9.77
CA ILE A 100 -0.30 3.86 -10.95
C ILE A 100 -1.06 5.12 -10.55
N ASP A 101 -1.46 5.92 -11.53
CA ASP A 101 -2.31 7.10 -11.40
C ASP A 101 -3.51 7.07 -12.36
N ASN A 102 -3.60 6.07 -13.23
CA ASN A 102 -4.75 5.84 -14.09
C ASN A 102 -5.68 4.77 -13.50
N GLU A 103 -6.86 5.20 -13.06
CA GLU A 103 -7.85 4.31 -12.45
C GLU A 103 -8.36 3.23 -13.41
N GLU A 104 -8.34 3.47 -14.73
CA GLU A 104 -8.74 2.51 -15.76
C GLU A 104 -7.99 1.18 -15.62
N TYR A 105 -6.71 1.22 -15.20
CA TYR A 105 -5.88 0.03 -15.04
C TYR A 105 -6.30 -0.85 -13.86
N LEU A 106 -7.07 -0.32 -12.91
CA LEU A 106 -7.62 -1.08 -11.78
C LEU A 106 -8.97 -1.75 -12.10
N SER A 107 -9.58 -1.46 -13.25
CA SER A 107 -10.83 -2.12 -13.65
C SER A 107 -10.64 -3.64 -13.72
N TYR A 108 -11.72 -4.38 -13.49
CA TYR A 108 -11.68 -5.85 -13.50
C TYR A 108 -11.15 -6.40 -14.84
N GLU A 109 -11.53 -5.76 -15.94
CA GLU A 109 -11.16 -6.18 -17.31
C GLU A 109 -9.68 -5.90 -17.59
N ASN A 110 -9.16 -4.75 -17.19
CA ASN A 110 -7.79 -4.33 -17.51
C ASN A 110 -6.75 -4.90 -16.55
N LYS A 111 -7.12 -5.13 -15.29
CA LYS A 111 -6.20 -5.69 -14.28
C LYS A 111 -5.56 -7.01 -14.72
N TYR A 112 -6.30 -7.81 -15.46
CA TYR A 112 -5.82 -9.08 -15.97
C TYR A 112 -4.63 -8.92 -16.92
N LEU A 113 -4.65 -7.90 -17.79
CA LEU A 113 -3.56 -7.61 -18.72
C LEU A 113 -2.22 -7.40 -18.00
N PHE A 114 -2.24 -6.60 -16.92
CA PHE A 114 -1.04 -6.30 -16.14
C PHE A 114 -0.56 -7.51 -15.33
N THR A 115 -1.48 -8.35 -14.87
CA THR A 115 -1.12 -9.61 -14.21
C THR A 115 -0.41 -10.58 -15.17
N GLU A 116 -0.87 -10.69 -16.41
CA GLU A 116 -0.18 -11.48 -17.45
C GLU A 116 1.20 -10.92 -17.78
N MET A 117 1.37 -9.61 -17.73
CA MET A 117 2.67 -8.94 -17.89
C MET A 117 3.61 -9.17 -16.69
N GLY A 118 3.12 -9.77 -15.60
CA GLY A 118 3.89 -10.12 -14.43
C GLY A 118 3.80 -9.12 -13.26
N ILE A 119 2.87 -8.18 -13.28
CA ILE A 119 2.63 -7.27 -12.17
C ILE A 119 1.61 -7.91 -11.22
N ASP A 120 2.03 -8.30 -10.03
CA ASP A 120 1.19 -9.02 -9.07
C ASP A 120 0.17 -8.08 -8.40
N LEU A 121 0.51 -6.80 -8.21
CA LEU A 121 -0.37 -5.80 -7.62
C LEU A 121 -0.12 -4.42 -8.21
N MET A 122 -1.19 -3.76 -8.60
CA MET A 122 -1.19 -2.31 -8.89
C MET A 122 -1.97 -1.58 -7.80
N PHE A 123 -1.50 -0.40 -7.42
CA PHE A 123 -2.16 0.42 -6.41
C PHE A 123 -2.09 1.91 -6.79
N TYR A 124 -3.13 2.62 -6.41
CA TYR A 124 -3.29 4.07 -6.64
C TYR A 124 -3.38 4.76 -5.27
N PRO A 125 -2.27 5.31 -4.74
CA PRO A 125 -2.22 5.84 -3.38
C PRO A 125 -3.26 6.91 -3.11
N GLU A 126 -3.48 7.81 -4.04
CA GLU A 126 -4.42 8.92 -3.90
C GLU A 126 -5.87 8.43 -3.76
N LYS A 127 -6.23 7.37 -4.48
CA LYS A 127 -7.55 6.74 -4.36
C LYS A 127 -7.71 6.01 -3.02
N ILE A 128 -6.66 5.33 -2.56
CA ILE A 128 -6.65 4.67 -1.25
C ILE A 128 -6.81 5.73 -0.15
N ALA A 129 -6.02 6.80 -0.19
CA ALA A 129 -6.08 7.88 0.79
C ALA A 129 -7.46 8.58 0.79
N ALA A 130 -8.03 8.85 -0.38
CA ALA A 130 -9.37 9.43 -0.49
C ALA A 130 -10.44 8.51 0.13
N GLY A 131 -10.34 7.20 -0.10
CA GLY A 131 -11.22 6.20 0.51
C GLY A 131 -11.13 6.22 2.03
N GLU A 132 -9.92 6.18 2.59
CA GLU A 132 -9.70 6.25 4.04
C GLU A 132 -10.25 7.54 4.67
N ILE A 133 -10.06 8.69 4.01
CA ILE A 133 -10.61 9.97 4.48
C ILE A 133 -12.15 9.93 4.48
N ILE A 134 -12.76 9.41 3.41
CA ILE A 134 -14.23 9.28 3.32
C ILE A 134 -14.74 8.37 4.44
N ASP A 135 -14.05 7.26 4.69
CA ASP A 135 -14.44 6.32 5.73
C ASP A 135 -14.27 6.92 7.14
N LEU A 136 -13.22 7.70 7.39
CA LEU A 136 -13.07 8.47 8.62
C LEU A 136 -14.20 9.49 8.82
N LEU A 137 -14.61 10.19 7.77
CA LEU A 137 -15.72 11.15 7.83
C LEU A 137 -17.07 10.47 8.11
N LYS A 138 -17.28 9.27 7.57
CA LYS A 138 -18.49 8.47 7.85
C LYS A 138 -18.53 7.94 9.29
N ARG A 139 -17.37 7.73 9.90
CA ARG A 139 -17.20 7.19 11.25
C ARG A 139 -17.42 8.20 12.38
N THR A 140 -18.03 9.35 12.14
CA THR A 140 -18.18 10.45 13.13
C THR A 140 -18.83 10.05 14.45
N ALA A 141 -19.47 8.87 14.55
CA ALA A 141 -20.09 8.35 15.78
C ALA A 141 -19.44 7.07 16.33
N SER A 142 -18.52 6.40 15.59
CA SER A 142 -17.86 5.18 16.05
C SER A 142 -16.42 5.43 16.45
N THR A 143 -15.96 4.78 17.55
CA THR A 143 -14.55 4.88 18.00
C THR A 143 -13.64 4.03 17.14
N ASP A 144 -14.17 2.95 16.56
CA ASP A 144 -13.44 2.05 15.64
C ASP A 144 -14.44 1.33 14.75
N SER A 145 -14.05 0.99 13.51
CA SER A 145 -14.89 0.18 12.62
C SER A 145 -14.04 -0.65 11.67
N MET A 146 -14.51 -1.82 11.32
CA MET A 146 -13.84 -2.74 10.41
C MET A 146 -14.84 -3.30 9.40
N ASP A 147 -14.52 -3.13 8.12
CA ASP A 147 -15.33 -3.63 7.01
C ASP A 147 -14.84 -5.01 6.55
N PHE A 148 -15.77 -5.93 6.35
CA PHE A 148 -15.54 -7.27 5.82
C PHE A 148 -16.32 -7.50 4.52
N ALA A 149 -15.84 -8.45 3.73
CA ALA A 149 -16.51 -8.89 2.50
C ALA A 149 -16.85 -7.73 1.54
N ARG A 150 -15.91 -6.78 1.36
CA ARG A 150 -16.05 -5.60 0.50
C ARG A 150 -17.22 -4.69 0.93
N GLY A 151 -17.32 -4.38 2.21
CA GLY A 151 -18.34 -3.50 2.76
C GLY A 151 -19.73 -4.14 2.95
N LYS A 152 -19.86 -5.46 2.74
CA LYS A 152 -21.13 -6.18 2.96
C LYS A 152 -21.40 -6.49 4.44
N LEU A 153 -20.35 -6.49 5.26
CA LEU A 153 -20.43 -6.66 6.71
C LEU A 153 -19.54 -5.64 7.37
N GLN A 154 -20.07 -4.90 8.32
CA GLN A 154 -19.33 -3.90 9.09
C GLN A 154 -19.42 -4.23 10.57
N ILE A 155 -18.29 -4.19 11.27
CA ILE A 155 -18.21 -4.19 12.72
C ILE A 155 -17.85 -2.76 13.14
N ALA A 156 -18.66 -2.17 14.03
CA ALA A 156 -18.40 -0.84 14.57
C ALA A 156 -18.34 -0.90 16.11
N VAL A 157 -17.38 -0.20 16.69
CA VAL A 157 -17.21 -0.06 18.12
C VAL A 157 -17.63 1.35 18.53
N PHE A 158 -18.57 1.45 19.44
CA PHE A 158 -19.05 2.72 19.99
C PHE A 158 -18.68 2.82 21.46
N LYS A 159 -18.16 3.97 21.85
CA LYS A 159 -18.02 4.32 23.26
C LYS A 159 -19.34 4.92 23.73
N LEU A 160 -19.95 4.30 24.75
CA LEU A 160 -21.16 4.85 25.36
C LEU A 160 -20.79 6.05 26.24
N GLU A 161 -21.45 7.18 26.02
CA GLU A 161 -21.35 8.34 26.87
C GLU A 161 -22.26 8.18 28.10
N GLU A 162 -21.99 8.95 29.17
CA GLU A 162 -22.79 8.89 30.42
C GLU A 162 -24.28 9.18 30.23
N SER A 163 -24.64 9.90 29.17
CA SER A 163 -26.02 10.21 28.77
C SER A 163 -26.68 9.12 27.92
N SER A 164 -25.98 8.05 27.58
CA SER A 164 -26.51 7.01 26.69
C SER A 164 -27.60 6.21 27.37
N ALA A 165 -28.75 6.07 26.70
CA ALA A 165 -29.86 5.23 27.16
C ALA A 165 -29.50 3.72 27.21
N LEU A 166 -28.36 3.33 26.60
CA LEU A 166 -27.90 1.94 26.61
C LEU A 166 -27.05 1.60 27.83
N LEU A 167 -26.65 2.59 28.63
CA LEU A 167 -25.88 2.36 29.86
C LEU A 167 -26.69 1.56 30.89
N GLY A 168 -26.10 0.45 31.32
CA GLY A 168 -26.72 -0.44 32.31
C GLY A 168 -27.71 -1.46 31.73
N MET A 169 -27.98 -1.43 30.41
CA MET A 169 -28.81 -2.48 29.77
C MET A 169 -28.04 -3.80 29.68
N SER A 170 -28.73 -4.89 29.93
CA SER A 170 -28.25 -6.22 29.56
C SER A 170 -28.34 -6.44 28.05
N MET A 171 -27.56 -7.40 27.51
CA MET A 171 -27.61 -7.76 26.07
C MET A 171 -29.01 -8.25 25.64
N ALA A 172 -29.78 -8.85 26.56
CA ALA A 172 -31.14 -9.29 26.27
C ALA A 172 -32.10 -8.10 26.09
N GLU A 173 -32.02 -7.09 26.95
CA GLU A 173 -32.80 -5.84 26.85
C GLU A 173 -32.41 -5.06 25.59
N PHE A 174 -31.11 -4.97 25.27
CA PHE A 174 -30.64 -4.34 24.02
C PHE A 174 -31.20 -5.05 22.78
N SER A 175 -31.15 -6.38 22.75
CA SER A 175 -31.70 -7.16 21.62
C SER A 175 -33.21 -6.95 21.43
N ALA A 176 -33.97 -6.80 22.51
CA ALA A 176 -35.38 -6.51 22.44
C ALA A 176 -35.66 -5.13 21.82
N VAL A 177 -34.93 -4.10 22.26
CA VAL A 177 -35.06 -2.74 21.74
C VAL A 177 -34.62 -2.67 20.24
N ALA A 178 -33.57 -3.37 19.86
CA ALA A 178 -33.11 -3.42 18.47
C ALA A 178 -34.15 -4.10 17.56
N ALA A 179 -34.77 -5.16 18.02
CA ALA A 179 -35.82 -5.86 17.27
C ALA A 179 -37.08 -5.01 17.06
N GLU A 180 -37.44 -4.15 18.03
CA GLU A 180 -38.57 -3.22 17.91
C GLU A 180 -38.32 -2.09 16.91
N GLN A 181 -37.05 -1.70 16.71
CA GLN A 181 -36.65 -0.64 15.77
C GLN A 181 -36.34 -1.16 14.35
N GLY A 182 -36.50 -2.44 14.09
CA GLY A 182 -36.43 -3.03 12.75
C GLY A 182 -34.97 -3.18 12.20
N HIS A 183 -34.03 -3.36 13.09
CA HIS A 183 -32.62 -3.66 12.77
C HIS A 183 -32.25 -5.09 13.11
#